data_562bfdd9cac6c2784478265488822fdc
#
_entry.id   562bfdd9cac6c2784478265488822fdc
#
_cell.length_a   1.000
_cell.length_b   1.000
_cell.length_c   1.000
_cell.angle_alpha   90.00
_cell.angle_beta   90.00
_cell.angle_gamma   90.00
#
_symmetry.space_group_name_H-M   'P 1'
#
loop_
_entity.id
_entity.type
_entity.pdbx_description
1 polymer ?
#
loop_
_entity_poly.entity_id
_entity_poly.type
_entity_poly.pdbx_seq_one_letter_code
_entity_poly.pdbx_strand_id
1 'polypeptide(L)'
;MYLNNSSNINNNQTSNKKSACVNTTSSVTDYGPQPFVVSIEKITKQNDTFRTALWTGKHLQLTLMSINAGDEIGLEVHPDLDQFIRIEEGQGLVKMGNTENQLNFQVPVYADYAFIIPAGKWHNLINTGETPIKLYSIYAPPQHPYGTVHETREIAEAAEHHD
;
A
#
# COMPACT_ATOMS: atom_id res chain seq x y z
N MET A 1 -68.83 -41.81 12.74
CA MET A 1 -69.05 -42.39 11.38
C MET A 1 -67.88 -41.99 10.48
N TYR A 2 -67.09 -42.95 10.14
CA TYR A 2 -66.25 -43.18 8.97
C TYR A 2 -65.14 -42.15 8.70
N LEU A 3 -63.87 -42.52 8.96
CA LEU A 3 -62.96 -43.33 8.10
C LEU A 3 -62.54 -42.53 6.86
N ASN A 4 -61.34 -42.37 6.46
CA ASN A 4 -60.15 -43.14 6.34
C ASN A 4 -59.11 -42.26 5.62
N ASN A 5 -57.89 -42.33 6.02
CA ASN A 5 -56.72 -42.95 5.30
C ASN A 5 -56.32 -42.22 4.00
N SER A 6 -55.12 -41.83 3.84
CA SER A 6 -53.90 -42.61 3.64
C SER A 6 -52.73 -41.67 3.36
N SER A 7 -51.70 -41.85 4.09
CA SER A 7 -50.31 -42.17 3.64
C SER A 7 -49.86 -41.66 2.28
N ASN A 8 -48.77 -40.93 2.30
CA ASN A 8 -47.50 -41.29 1.61
C ASN A 8 -46.45 -40.24 1.91
N ILE A 9 -45.48 -40.61 2.70
CA ILE A 9 -44.14 -41.09 2.30
C ILE A 9 -43.30 -40.06 1.54
N ASN A 10 -42.40 -39.51 2.35
CA ASN A 10 -40.97 -39.29 2.13
C ASN A 10 -40.47 -38.96 0.72
N ASN A 11 -39.75 -37.88 0.67
CA ASN A 11 -38.34 -38.04 0.32
C ASN A 11 -37.53 -36.84 0.84
N ASN A 12 -36.78 -37.13 1.89
CA ASN A 12 -35.61 -36.34 2.27
C ASN A 12 -34.61 -36.36 1.14
N GLN A 13 -34.36 -35.22 0.54
CA GLN A 13 -33.09 -34.95 -0.14
C GLN A 13 -32.45 -33.75 0.54
N THR A 14 -31.59 -34.05 1.47
CA THR A 14 -30.57 -33.15 2.01
C THR A 14 -29.60 -32.83 0.86
N SER A 15 -29.83 -31.74 0.17
CA SER A 15 -28.80 -31.16 -0.67
C SER A 15 -27.84 -30.39 0.22
N ASN A 16 -26.71 -30.99 0.53
CA ASN A 16 -25.54 -30.36 1.06
C ASN A 16 -25.06 -29.30 0.03
N LYS A 17 -25.53 -28.06 0.15
CA LYS A 17 -24.87 -26.92 -0.42
C LYS A 17 -23.61 -26.68 0.42
N LYS A 18 -22.50 -27.22 0.00
CA LYS A 18 -21.18 -26.73 0.38
C LYS A 18 -21.16 -25.25 -0.01
N SER A 19 -21.28 -24.39 1.00
CA SER A 19 -20.94 -22.99 0.87
C SER A 19 -19.46 -22.92 0.54
N ALA A 20 -19.15 -22.70 -0.72
CA ALA A 20 -17.81 -22.34 -1.11
C ALA A 20 -17.55 -20.98 -0.47
N CYS A 21 -16.71 -20.94 0.56
CA CYS A 21 -16.05 -19.72 0.99
C CYS A 21 -15.25 -19.20 -0.21
N VAL A 22 -15.83 -18.29 -0.94
CA VAL A 22 -15.07 -17.46 -1.87
C VAL A 22 -14.20 -16.58 -0.97
N ASN A 23 -12.93 -16.95 -0.83
CA ASN A 23 -11.91 -16.03 -0.36
C ASN A 23 -11.83 -14.93 -1.41
N THR A 24 -12.65 -13.91 -1.25
CA THR A 24 -12.40 -12.63 -1.89
C THR A 24 -11.19 -12.03 -1.19
N THR A 25 -10.00 -12.32 -1.70
CA THR A 25 -8.87 -11.41 -1.56
C THR A 25 -9.37 -10.09 -2.13
N SER A 26 -9.71 -9.16 -1.23
CA SER A 26 -10.04 -7.81 -1.64
C SER A 26 -8.78 -7.23 -2.26
N SER A 27 -8.70 -7.25 -3.59
CA SER A 27 -7.68 -6.51 -4.30
C SER A 27 -7.88 -5.04 -3.93
N VAL A 28 -6.86 -4.44 -3.31
CA VAL A 28 -6.89 -3.00 -3.03
C VAL A 28 -7.03 -2.30 -4.38
N THR A 29 -8.09 -1.52 -4.53
CA THR A 29 -8.39 -0.78 -5.74
C THR A 29 -7.87 0.65 -5.59
N ASP A 30 -7.30 1.21 -6.65
CA ASP A 30 -7.04 2.64 -6.74
C ASP A 30 -8.40 3.37 -6.89
N TYR A 31 -8.74 4.20 -5.92
CA TYR A 31 -10.02 4.89 -5.84
C TYR A 31 -10.05 6.23 -6.60
N GLY A 32 -8.92 6.64 -7.17
CA GLY A 32 -8.86 7.86 -7.96
C GLY A 32 -9.61 7.74 -9.30
N PRO A 33 -9.98 8.87 -9.92
CA PRO A 33 -9.87 10.26 -9.42
C PRO A 33 -11.12 10.72 -8.62
N GLN A 34 -11.98 9.81 -8.18
CA GLN A 34 -13.25 10.13 -7.52
C GLN A 34 -13.02 10.70 -6.10
N PRO A 35 -13.95 11.53 -5.58
CA PRO A 35 -13.92 11.93 -4.18
C PRO A 35 -13.81 10.71 -3.26
N PHE A 36 -12.93 10.79 -2.27
CA PHE A 36 -12.57 9.65 -1.44
C PHE A 36 -12.30 10.07 -0.01
N VAL A 37 -12.79 9.27 0.94
CA VAL A 37 -12.56 9.46 2.39
C VAL A 37 -12.16 8.11 2.98
N VAL A 38 -11.12 8.11 3.77
CA VAL A 38 -10.60 6.90 4.40
C VAL A 38 -9.94 7.22 5.74
N SER A 39 -9.96 6.26 6.66
CA SER A 39 -9.09 6.31 7.84
C SER A 39 -7.66 5.99 7.40
N ILE A 40 -6.86 7.04 7.15
CA ILE A 40 -5.53 6.91 6.57
C ILE A 40 -4.58 6.12 7.47
N GLU A 41 -4.61 6.34 8.76
CA GLU A 41 -3.81 5.59 9.73
C GLU A 41 -4.13 4.09 9.64
N LYS A 42 -5.42 3.75 9.70
CA LYS A 42 -5.87 2.35 9.70
C LYS A 42 -5.45 1.63 8.41
N ILE A 43 -5.74 2.20 7.25
CA ILE A 43 -5.42 1.55 5.97
C ILE A 43 -3.91 1.45 5.75
N THR A 44 -3.14 2.45 6.19
CA THR A 44 -1.68 2.43 6.10
C THR A 44 -1.08 1.32 6.97
N LYS A 45 -1.53 1.17 8.21
CA LYS A 45 -1.06 0.12 9.13
C LYS A 45 -1.45 -1.29 8.66
N GLN A 46 -2.56 -1.43 7.96
CA GLN A 46 -3.04 -2.71 7.41
C GLN A 46 -2.37 -3.10 6.09
N ASN A 47 -1.69 -2.19 5.42
CA ASN A 47 -1.03 -2.48 4.15
C ASN A 47 0.23 -3.31 4.35
N ASP A 48 0.33 -4.44 3.65
CA ASP A 48 1.48 -5.35 3.69
C ASP A 48 2.27 -5.38 2.38
N THR A 49 1.82 -4.67 1.35
CA THR A 49 2.55 -4.57 0.08
C THR A 49 3.70 -3.57 0.18
N PHE A 50 4.73 -3.77 -0.60
CA PHE A 50 5.81 -2.79 -0.69
C PHE A 50 5.28 -1.44 -1.18
N ARG A 51 4.41 -1.43 -2.22
CA ARG A 51 3.75 -0.22 -2.72
C ARG A 51 2.36 -0.53 -3.26
N THR A 52 1.38 0.25 -2.85
CA THR A 52 0.02 0.20 -3.42
C THR A 52 -0.47 1.61 -3.67
N ALA A 53 -0.83 1.93 -4.92
CA ALA A 53 -1.51 3.17 -5.24
C ALA A 53 -2.95 3.10 -4.72
N LEU A 54 -3.27 3.96 -3.76
CA LEU A 54 -4.59 4.03 -3.13
C LEU A 54 -5.52 5.00 -3.85
N TRP A 55 -4.96 6.11 -4.31
CA TRP A 55 -5.72 7.14 -5.01
C TRP A 55 -4.82 7.90 -5.99
N THR A 56 -5.22 7.97 -7.25
CA THR A 56 -4.49 8.65 -8.31
C THR A 56 -5.39 9.68 -8.99
N GLY A 57 -5.02 10.94 -8.88
CA GLY A 57 -5.72 12.04 -9.52
C GLY A 57 -4.83 12.78 -10.52
N LYS A 58 -5.31 13.95 -10.96
CA LYS A 58 -4.59 14.76 -11.95
C LYS A 58 -3.30 15.38 -11.38
N HIS A 59 -3.32 15.81 -10.12
CA HIS A 59 -2.28 16.64 -9.52
C HIS A 59 -1.59 16.02 -8.32
N LEU A 60 -2.10 14.90 -7.80
CA LEU A 60 -1.47 14.16 -6.73
C LEU A 60 -1.79 12.67 -6.81
N GLN A 61 -0.96 11.88 -6.15
CA GLN A 61 -1.16 10.45 -5.96
C GLN A 61 -0.85 10.06 -4.53
N LEU A 62 -1.72 9.28 -3.92
CA LEU A 62 -1.56 8.71 -2.59
C LEU A 62 -1.18 7.23 -2.72
N THR A 63 -0.06 6.85 -2.14
CA THR A 63 0.41 5.46 -2.09
C THR A 63 0.64 5.00 -0.66
N LEU A 64 0.47 3.71 -0.44
CA LEU A 64 0.80 3.04 0.81
C LEU A 64 2.06 2.20 0.62
N MET A 65 2.91 2.14 1.64
CA MET A 65 4.09 1.28 1.62
C MET A 65 4.28 0.54 2.94
N SER A 66 4.80 -0.67 2.83
CA SER A 66 5.33 -1.46 3.94
C SER A 66 6.77 -1.84 3.62
N ILE A 67 7.71 -1.42 4.47
CA ILE A 67 9.14 -1.67 4.29
C ILE A 67 9.60 -2.58 5.40
N ASN A 68 10.03 -3.79 5.06
CA ASN A 68 10.46 -4.79 6.04
C ASN A 68 11.67 -4.32 6.85
N ALA A 69 11.83 -4.87 8.05
CA ALA A 69 13.02 -4.63 8.87
C ALA A 69 14.30 -4.96 8.09
N GLY A 70 15.28 -4.06 8.14
CA GLY A 70 16.55 -4.20 7.41
C GLY A 70 16.47 -3.89 5.92
N ASP A 71 15.31 -3.53 5.41
CA ASP A 71 15.11 -3.11 4.02
C ASP A 71 15.03 -1.58 3.90
N GLU A 72 14.83 -1.10 2.70
CA GLU A 72 14.82 0.33 2.34
C GLU A 72 13.91 0.59 1.15
N ILE A 73 13.55 1.85 0.91
CA ILE A 73 12.89 2.24 -0.34
C ILE A 73 13.80 2.01 -1.53
N GLY A 74 15.07 2.32 -1.39
CA GLY A 74 16.06 2.40 -2.44
C GLY A 74 16.40 3.86 -2.76
N LEU A 75 17.62 4.07 -3.26
CA LEU A 75 18.08 5.40 -3.65
C LEU A 75 17.39 5.83 -4.94
N GLU A 76 16.66 6.94 -4.89
CA GLU A 76 15.89 7.44 -6.03
C GLU A 76 15.89 8.97 -6.08
N VAL A 77 15.47 9.50 -7.23
CA VAL A 77 15.26 10.93 -7.47
C VAL A 77 14.04 11.13 -8.35
N HIS A 78 13.21 12.11 -8.01
CA HIS A 78 12.07 12.54 -8.81
C HIS A 78 12.32 13.99 -9.26
N PRO A 79 12.68 14.23 -10.53
CA PRO A 79 13.10 15.57 -10.97
C PRO A 79 11.95 16.57 -11.04
N ASP A 80 10.73 16.11 -11.29
CA ASP A 80 9.59 16.95 -11.68
C ASP A 80 8.42 16.94 -10.69
N LEU A 81 8.62 16.41 -9.49
CA LEU A 81 7.56 16.36 -8.48
C LEU A 81 8.11 16.53 -7.06
N ASP A 82 7.27 17.04 -6.19
CA ASP A 82 7.49 17.01 -4.75
C ASP A 82 6.81 15.78 -4.14
N GLN A 83 7.40 15.28 -3.07
CA GLN A 83 6.88 14.12 -2.37
C GLN A 83 6.76 14.40 -0.87
N PHE A 84 5.61 14.04 -0.30
CA PHE A 84 5.37 14.05 1.13
C PHE A 84 5.28 12.62 1.62
N ILE A 85 5.97 12.29 2.70
CA ILE A 85 5.89 10.98 3.36
C ILE A 85 5.54 11.17 4.83
N ARG A 86 4.58 10.38 5.32
CA ARG A 86 4.29 10.26 6.74
C ARG A 86 4.45 8.82 7.21
N ILE A 87 5.13 8.64 8.34
CA ILE A 87 5.32 7.36 9.00
C ILE A 87 4.20 7.16 10.03
N GLU A 88 3.43 6.09 9.86
CA GLU A 88 2.38 5.71 10.81
C GLU A 88 2.89 4.68 11.84
N GLU A 89 3.87 3.86 11.48
CA GLU A 89 4.44 2.83 12.34
C GLU A 89 5.89 2.53 11.96
N GLY A 90 6.71 2.23 12.96
CA GLY A 90 8.12 1.88 12.77
C GLY A 90 9.07 3.06 12.90
N GLN A 91 10.32 2.84 12.52
CA GLN A 91 11.39 3.83 12.58
C GLN A 91 12.39 3.64 11.45
N GLY A 92 13.02 4.72 11.04
CA GLY A 92 13.99 4.70 9.96
C GLY A 92 14.97 5.85 9.98
N LEU A 93 15.83 5.87 8.97
CA LEU A 93 16.77 6.95 8.68
C LEU A 93 16.45 7.51 7.30
N VAL A 94 16.07 8.78 7.25
CA VAL A 94 15.93 9.54 6.00
C VAL A 94 17.28 10.07 5.58
N LYS A 95 17.63 9.89 4.32
CA LYS A 95 18.82 10.47 3.70
C LYS A 95 18.40 11.25 2.46
N MET A 96 18.88 12.48 2.31
CA MET A 96 18.65 13.33 1.13
C MET A 96 19.89 14.11 0.75
N GLY A 97 19.99 14.45 -0.52
CA GLY A 97 21.10 15.25 -1.03
C GLY A 97 20.91 15.73 -2.47
N ASN A 98 21.86 16.52 -2.94
CA ASN A 98 21.83 17.07 -4.29
C ASN A 98 22.31 16.08 -5.35
N THR A 99 23.10 15.09 -4.93
CA THR A 99 23.61 14.03 -5.81
C THR A 99 23.51 12.69 -5.11
N GLU A 100 23.52 11.60 -5.87
CA GLU A 100 23.46 10.23 -5.34
C GLU A 100 24.58 9.91 -4.35
N ASN A 101 25.74 10.54 -4.48
CA ASN A 101 26.93 10.32 -3.66
C ASN A 101 27.06 11.30 -2.49
N GLN A 102 26.17 12.27 -2.35
CA GLN A 102 26.22 13.31 -1.32
C GLN A 102 24.86 13.48 -0.63
N LEU A 103 24.50 12.52 0.17
CA LEU A 103 23.26 12.51 0.96
C LEU A 103 23.52 13.09 2.36
N ASN A 104 23.81 14.38 2.43
CA ASN A 104 24.27 15.04 3.66
C ASN A 104 23.14 15.33 4.65
N PHE A 105 21.90 15.39 4.21
CA PHE A 105 20.74 15.49 5.08
C PHE A 105 20.38 14.10 5.58
N GLN A 106 20.62 13.83 6.87
CA GLN A 106 20.35 12.54 7.48
C GLN A 106 19.63 12.73 8.81
N VAL A 107 18.41 12.24 8.93
CA VAL A 107 17.56 12.43 10.11
C VAL A 107 16.87 11.13 10.48
N PRO A 108 16.99 10.67 11.74
CA PRO A 108 16.14 9.59 12.25
C PRO A 108 14.69 10.02 12.29
N VAL A 109 13.79 9.12 11.90
CA VAL A 109 12.35 9.33 11.85
C VAL A 109 11.60 8.19 12.51
N TYR A 110 10.46 8.51 13.09
CA TYR A 110 9.65 7.59 13.89
C TYR A 110 8.17 7.74 13.51
N ALA A 111 7.31 6.92 14.11
CA ALA A 111 5.86 7.10 13.98
C ALA A 111 5.45 8.56 14.28
N ASP A 112 4.47 9.06 13.54
CA ASP A 112 3.98 10.44 13.54
C ASP A 112 4.93 11.50 12.92
N TYR A 113 6.11 11.10 12.45
CA TYR A 113 6.99 11.99 11.70
C TYR A 113 6.55 12.07 10.23
N ALA A 114 6.67 13.27 9.69
CA ALA A 114 6.56 13.51 8.25
C ALA A 114 7.83 14.16 7.72
N PHE A 115 8.13 13.88 6.47
CA PHE A 115 9.20 14.57 5.77
C PHE A 115 8.81 14.86 4.32
N ILE A 116 9.40 15.91 3.78
CA ILE A 116 9.12 16.40 2.43
C ILE A 116 10.40 16.30 1.62
N ILE A 117 10.25 15.74 0.43
CA ILE A 117 11.32 15.57 -0.54
C ILE A 117 11.04 16.52 -1.71
N PRO A 118 11.79 17.62 -1.82
CA PRO A 118 11.66 18.54 -2.95
C PRO A 118 12.08 17.89 -4.27
N ALA A 119 11.48 18.33 -5.37
CA ALA A 119 11.85 17.89 -6.70
C ALA A 119 13.37 17.97 -6.92
N GLY A 120 13.92 16.93 -7.54
CA GLY A 120 15.36 16.86 -7.85
C GLY A 120 16.27 16.44 -6.69
N LYS A 121 15.72 16.14 -5.49
CA LYS A 121 16.52 15.65 -4.38
C LYS A 121 16.66 14.13 -4.44
N TRP A 122 17.89 13.67 -4.47
CA TRP A 122 18.22 12.27 -4.21
C TRP A 122 17.85 11.91 -2.79
N HIS A 123 17.20 10.76 -2.61
CA HIS A 123 16.70 10.37 -1.30
C HIS A 123 16.58 8.87 -1.14
N ASN A 124 16.58 8.45 0.12
CA ASN A 124 16.30 7.08 0.54
C ASN A 124 15.69 7.10 1.95
N LEU A 125 14.92 6.09 2.29
CA LEU A 125 14.46 5.78 3.63
C LEU A 125 14.88 4.35 3.95
N ILE A 126 15.67 4.20 5.00
CA ILE A 126 16.19 2.91 5.46
C ILE A 126 15.44 2.52 6.74
N ASN A 127 14.90 1.31 6.80
CA ASN A 127 14.32 0.78 8.03
C ASN A 127 15.44 0.40 9.00
N THR A 128 15.55 1.13 10.10
CA THR A 128 16.54 0.92 11.16
C THR A 128 15.99 0.18 12.37
N GLY A 129 14.71 -0.20 12.32
CA GLY A 129 14.03 -0.93 13.39
C GLY A 129 13.97 -2.43 13.15
N GLU A 130 13.22 -3.11 14.01
CA GLU A 130 13.02 -4.57 13.97
C GLU A 130 11.64 -4.96 13.42
N THR A 131 10.79 -3.99 13.15
CA THR A 131 9.43 -4.18 12.60
C THR A 131 9.28 -3.43 11.28
N PRO A 132 8.30 -3.79 10.44
CA PRO A 132 8.04 -3.05 9.21
C PRO A 132 7.74 -1.57 9.48
N ILE A 133 8.25 -0.70 8.61
CA ILE A 133 7.75 0.68 8.52
C ILE A 133 6.44 0.66 7.73
N LYS A 134 5.40 1.27 8.30
CA LYS A 134 4.14 1.53 7.64
C LYS A 134 4.04 3.03 7.36
N LEU A 135 3.95 3.39 6.11
CA LEU A 135 3.90 4.79 5.69
C LEU A 135 2.91 5.01 4.55
N TYR A 136 2.48 6.24 4.39
CA TYR A 136 1.87 6.68 3.15
C TYR A 136 2.69 7.82 2.53
N SER A 137 2.61 7.89 1.23
CA SER A 137 3.32 8.88 0.43
C SER A 137 2.36 9.61 -0.50
N ILE A 138 2.57 10.92 -0.64
CA ILE A 138 1.85 11.75 -1.60
C ILE A 138 2.85 12.30 -2.61
N TYR A 139 2.64 11.98 -3.88
CA TYR A 139 3.38 12.53 -5.02
C TYR A 139 2.56 13.63 -5.68
N ALA A 140 3.17 14.75 -5.96
CA ALA A 140 2.53 15.87 -6.62
C ALA A 140 3.44 16.44 -7.74
N PRO A 141 3.13 16.12 -9.00
CA PRO A 141 2.06 15.29 -9.54
C PRO A 141 2.25 13.77 -9.34
N PRO A 142 1.34 12.89 -9.82
CA PRO A 142 1.46 11.45 -9.73
C PRO A 142 2.77 10.91 -10.32
N GLN A 143 3.38 9.93 -9.64
CA GLN A 143 4.63 9.27 -10.06
C GLN A 143 4.39 7.92 -10.72
N HIS A 144 3.49 7.11 -10.16
CA HIS A 144 3.26 5.75 -10.61
C HIS A 144 1.99 5.65 -11.47
N PRO A 145 1.90 4.66 -12.37
CA PRO A 145 0.66 4.39 -13.09
C PRO A 145 -0.53 4.16 -12.14
N TYR A 146 -1.72 4.51 -12.61
CA TYR A 146 -2.97 4.21 -11.91
C TYR A 146 -3.04 2.71 -11.58
N GLY A 147 -3.45 2.39 -10.36
CA GLY A 147 -3.63 1.01 -9.92
C GLY A 147 -2.35 0.23 -9.65
N THR A 148 -1.20 0.90 -9.53
CA THR A 148 0.08 0.23 -9.22
C THR A 148 -0.01 -0.54 -7.91
N VAL A 149 0.38 -1.83 -7.97
CA VAL A 149 0.59 -2.70 -6.81
C VAL A 149 1.90 -3.44 -7.00
N HIS A 150 2.84 -3.22 -6.11
CA HIS A 150 4.10 -3.96 -6.02
C HIS A 150 4.12 -4.72 -4.70
N GLU A 151 3.98 -6.05 -4.76
CA GLU A 151 3.95 -6.89 -3.56
C GLU A 151 5.27 -6.83 -2.80
N THR A 152 6.40 -6.79 -3.52
CA THR A 152 7.74 -6.77 -2.95
C THR A 152 8.59 -5.66 -3.58
N ARG A 153 9.72 -5.36 -2.94
CA ARG A 153 10.70 -4.40 -3.46
C ARG A 153 11.26 -4.83 -4.81
N GLU A 154 11.59 -6.11 -4.97
CA GLU A 154 12.14 -6.65 -6.20
C GLU A 154 11.18 -6.47 -7.39
N ILE A 155 9.88 -6.64 -7.16
CA ILE A 155 8.85 -6.37 -8.18
C ILE A 155 8.83 -4.88 -8.55
N ALA A 156 8.95 -3.99 -7.57
CA ALA A 156 9.01 -2.55 -7.82
C ALA A 156 10.25 -2.17 -8.64
N GLU A 157 11.43 -2.65 -8.26
CA GLU A 157 12.68 -2.42 -8.98
C GLU A 157 12.63 -2.94 -10.42
N ALA A 158 12.06 -4.13 -10.63
CA ALA A 158 11.89 -4.69 -11.97
C ALA A 158 10.96 -3.85 -12.85
N ALA A 159 9.93 -3.23 -12.28
CA ALA A 159 9.01 -2.36 -13.01
C ALA A 159 9.67 -1.04 -13.44
N GLU A 160 10.56 -0.49 -12.63
CA GLU A 160 11.29 0.76 -12.91
C GLU A 160 12.36 0.61 -14.02
N HIS A 161 12.86 -0.61 -14.26
CA HIS A 161 13.85 -0.89 -15.30
C HIS A 161 13.26 -1.18 -16.69
N HIS A 162 11.93 -1.18 -16.83
CA HIS A 162 11.23 -1.46 -18.08
C HIS A 162 10.57 -0.23 -18.74
N ASP A 163 10.76 0.96 -18.17
CA ASP A 163 10.28 2.24 -18.74
C ASP A 163 11.36 3.00 -19.53
#